data_da8a387f748ea0b05df4e8c80c7063f1
#
_entry.id   da8a387f748ea0b05df4e8c80c7063f1
#
_cell.length_a   1.000
_cell.length_b   1.000
_cell.length_c   1.000
_cell.angle_alpha   90.00
_cell.angle_beta   90.00
_cell.angle_gamma   90.00
#
_symmetry.space_group_name_H-M   'P 1'
#
loop_
_entity.id
_entity.type
_entity.pdbx_description
1 polymer ?
#
loop_
_entity_poly.entity_id
_entity_poly.type
_entity_poly.pdbx_seq_one_letter_code
_entity_poly.pdbx_strand_id
1 'polypeptide(L)'
;MRKLKNYKPTRFMAEGSYYDKDAADHAVCFIEKFCCHTKGTWDGKPFELIDWQEQIIRDIFGILKPNGYRQFNTAYIEIPKKQGKSELAAAVALYLLCADFEPGAEVYGCAADKDQARIVFDVALEMVRRSPLLKNKMTIQASQKTMTYNPTGSKYKALSADVA
;
A
#
# COMPACT_ATOMS: atom_id res chain seq x y z
N MET A 1 8.40 7.93 16.25
CA MET A 1 8.33 6.52 15.83
C MET A 1 7.59 5.76 16.91
N ARG A 2 6.38 5.31 16.62
CA ARG A 2 5.58 4.52 17.56
C ARG A 2 6.29 3.19 17.76
N LYS A 3 6.67 2.86 19.00
CA LYS A 3 7.22 1.54 19.32
C LYS A 3 6.11 0.53 19.12
N LEU A 4 6.30 -0.37 18.19
CA LEU A 4 5.39 -1.47 17.94
C LEU A 4 5.20 -2.31 19.18
N LYS A 5 3.98 -2.36 19.67
CA LYS A 5 3.62 -3.19 20.80
C LYS A 5 3.54 -4.65 20.34
N ASN A 6 4.54 -5.44 20.69
CA ASN A 6 4.47 -6.91 20.70
C ASN A 6 3.91 -7.59 19.43
N TYR A 7 4.37 -7.16 18.22
CA TYR A 7 4.04 -7.91 17.02
C TYR A 7 4.59 -9.34 17.13
N LYS A 8 3.74 -10.29 16.82
CA LYS A 8 4.11 -11.69 16.59
C LYS A 8 3.53 -12.11 15.24
N PRO A 9 4.29 -12.82 14.39
CA PRO A 9 3.72 -13.41 13.19
C PRO A 9 2.50 -14.25 13.56
N THR A 10 1.34 -13.89 12.99
CA THR A 10 0.06 -14.50 13.40
C THR A 10 -0.36 -15.62 12.48
N ARG A 11 0.24 -15.68 11.30
CA ARG A 11 -0.17 -16.59 10.25
C ARG A 11 0.81 -17.73 10.08
N PHE A 12 0.36 -18.74 9.35
CA PHE A 12 1.17 -19.87 8.99
C PHE A 12 2.46 -19.43 8.30
N MET A 13 3.59 -19.86 8.86
CA MET A 13 4.89 -19.72 8.24
C MET A 13 5.29 -21.07 7.63
N ALA A 14 5.56 -21.08 6.33
CA ALA A 14 6.05 -22.28 5.65
C ALA A 14 7.42 -22.70 6.20
N GLU A 15 7.76 -23.98 6.06
CA GLU A 15 9.06 -24.49 6.45
C GLU A 15 10.19 -23.70 5.82
N GLY A 16 11.16 -23.28 6.63
CA GLY A 16 12.29 -22.44 6.22
C GLY A 16 11.96 -20.95 6.02
N SER A 17 10.69 -20.53 6.08
CA SER A 17 10.36 -19.10 6.09
C SER A 17 10.71 -18.45 7.42
N TYR A 18 11.03 -17.16 7.37
CA TYR A 18 11.43 -16.40 8.55
C TYR A 18 10.77 -15.01 8.56
N TYR A 19 10.72 -14.40 9.73
CA TYR A 19 10.25 -13.02 9.88
C TYR A 19 11.43 -12.05 9.82
N ASP A 20 11.43 -11.21 8.78
CA ASP A 20 12.37 -10.11 8.62
C ASP A 20 11.74 -8.82 9.17
N LYS A 21 12.24 -8.40 10.32
CA LYS A 21 11.76 -7.21 11.00
C LYS A 21 12.04 -5.93 10.22
N ASP A 22 13.17 -5.85 9.53
CA ASP A 22 13.59 -4.65 8.80
C ASP A 22 12.74 -4.46 7.56
N ALA A 23 12.42 -5.54 6.84
CA ALA A 23 11.48 -5.51 5.72
C ALA A 23 10.07 -5.09 6.17
N ALA A 24 9.59 -5.63 7.29
CA ALA A 24 8.30 -5.24 7.87
C ALA A 24 8.28 -3.78 8.33
N ASP A 25 9.31 -3.34 9.06
CA ASP A 25 9.43 -1.96 9.53
C ASP A 25 9.53 -0.98 8.35
N HIS A 26 10.19 -1.35 7.27
CA HIS A 26 10.29 -0.53 6.07
C HIS A 26 8.89 -0.23 5.48
N ALA A 27 8.04 -1.24 5.34
CA ALA A 27 6.68 -1.06 4.83
C ALA A 27 5.81 -0.22 5.78
N VAL A 28 5.84 -0.50 7.07
CA VAL A 28 5.11 0.28 8.10
C VAL A 28 5.59 1.73 8.12
N CYS A 29 6.91 1.96 8.18
CA CYS A 29 7.47 3.29 8.19
C CYS A 29 7.13 4.11 6.94
N PHE A 30 7.14 3.47 5.76
CA PHE A 30 6.73 4.14 4.53
C PHE A 30 5.29 4.65 4.64
N ILE A 31 4.36 3.77 5.02
CA ILE A 31 2.94 4.12 5.13
C ILE A 31 2.73 5.26 6.13
N GLU A 32 3.27 5.13 7.35
CA GLU A 32 3.06 6.13 8.40
C GLU A 32 3.75 7.47 8.12
N LYS A 33 4.84 7.46 7.35
CA LYS A 33 5.63 8.67 7.07
C LYS A 33 5.14 9.43 5.83
N PHE A 34 4.65 8.71 4.81
CA PHE A 34 4.33 9.31 3.51
C PHE A 34 2.84 9.34 3.17
N CYS A 35 2.02 8.52 3.84
CA CYS A 35 0.58 8.51 3.63
C CYS A 35 -0.15 9.33 4.72
N CYS A 36 -1.33 9.82 4.37
CA CYS A 36 -2.20 10.55 5.28
C CYS A 36 -3.65 10.17 5.07
N HIS A 37 -4.49 10.45 6.05
CA HIS A 37 -5.93 10.37 5.88
C HIS A 37 -6.42 11.41 4.88
N THR A 38 -7.39 11.05 4.05
CA THR A 38 -7.86 11.90 2.95
C THR A 38 -9.30 12.38 3.13
N LYS A 39 -9.99 11.94 4.19
CA LYS A 39 -11.41 12.23 4.43
C LYS A 39 -11.76 12.28 5.92
N GLY A 40 -12.87 12.96 6.21
CA GLY A 40 -13.50 12.99 7.53
C GLY A 40 -12.71 13.79 8.57
N THR A 41 -12.90 13.46 9.84
CA THR A 41 -12.26 14.14 10.99
C THR A 41 -10.75 13.95 11.05
N TRP A 42 -10.21 12.98 10.32
CA TRP A 42 -8.78 12.66 10.25
C TRP A 42 -8.09 13.27 9.03
N ASP A 43 -8.85 13.98 8.21
CA ASP A 43 -8.34 14.56 6.97
C ASP A 43 -7.02 15.32 7.16
N GLY A 44 -6.01 14.97 6.37
CA GLY A 44 -4.66 15.55 6.43
C GLY A 44 -3.76 15.04 7.56
N LYS A 45 -4.27 14.27 8.52
CA LYS A 45 -3.44 13.68 9.58
C LYS A 45 -2.62 12.51 9.04
N PRO A 46 -1.43 12.23 9.60
CA PRO A 46 -0.64 11.05 9.24
C PRO A 46 -1.47 9.77 9.32
N PHE A 47 -1.27 8.87 8.37
CA PHE A 47 -1.94 7.57 8.39
C PHE A 47 -1.21 6.62 9.33
N GLU A 48 -1.47 6.79 10.63
CA GLU A 48 -0.97 5.86 11.65
C GLU A 48 -1.74 4.55 11.57
N LEU A 49 -1.01 3.44 11.35
CA LEU A 49 -1.61 2.12 11.28
C LEU A 49 -2.11 1.70 12.67
N ILE A 50 -3.38 1.28 12.75
CA ILE A 50 -3.91 0.65 13.95
C ILE A 50 -3.50 -0.82 13.99
N ASP A 51 -3.61 -1.47 15.16
CA ASP A 51 -3.00 -2.77 15.43
C ASP A 51 -3.27 -3.84 14.36
N TRP A 52 -4.53 -3.98 13.91
CA TRP A 52 -4.84 -4.99 12.89
C TRP A 52 -4.33 -4.63 11.48
N GLN A 53 -4.25 -3.33 11.12
CA GLN A 53 -3.68 -2.88 9.85
C GLN A 53 -2.18 -3.14 9.84
N GLU A 54 -1.51 -2.78 10.91
CA GLU A 54 -0.09 -3.01 11.07
C GLU A 54 0.25 -4.51 11.05
N GLN A 55 -0.58 -5.34 11.69
CA GLN A 55 -0.45 -6.80 11.67
C GLN A 55 -0.46 -7.34 10.23
N ILE A 56 -1.41 -6.87 9.40
CA ILE A 56 -1.52 -7.27 8.00
C ILE A 56 -0.28 -6.84 7.20
N ILE A 57 0.15 -5.60 7.35
CA ILE A 57 1.33 -5.08 6.63
C ILE A 57 2.58 -5.87 7.02
N ARG A 58 2.77 -6.16 8.30
CA ARG A 58 3.92 -6.92 8.77
C ARG A 58 3.92 -8.37 8.31
N ASP A 59 2.77 -9.01 8.31
CA ASP A 59 2.66 -10.38 7.81
C ASP A 59 2.97 -10.47 6.32
N ILE A 60 2.42 -9.54 5.51
CA ILE A 60 2.59 -9.56 4.06
C ILE A 60 4.04 -9.25 3.66
N PHE A 61 4.64 -8.21 4.25
CA PHE A 61 5.92 -7.68 3.81
C PHE A 61 7.11 -8.19 4.62
N GLY A 62 6.88 -8.71 5.82
CA GLY A 62 7.95 -9.15 6.72
C GLY A 62 8.16 -10.67 6.75
N ILE A 63 7.24 -11.49 6.28
CA ILE A 63 7.44 -12.93 6.25
C ILE A 63 8.04 -13.33 4.90
N LEU A 64 9.30 -13.77 4.93
CA LEU A 64 10.10 -14.07 3.75
C LEU A 64 10.41 -15.57 3.66
N LYS A 65 10.56 -16.06 2.43
CA LYS A 65 11.08 -17.39 2.10
C LYS A 65 12.60 -17.39 2.21
N PRO A 66 13.26 -18.57 2.26
CA PRO A 66 14.71 -18.68 2.29
C PRO A 66 15.44 -17.95 1.14
N ASN A 67 14.77 -17.76 0.01
CA ASN A 67 15.31 -17.03 -1.15
C ASN A 67 15.12 -15.51 -1.08
N GLY A 68 14.62 -14.97 0.03
CA GLY A 68 14.40 -13.55 0.27
C GLY A 68 13.11 -12.97 -0.33
N TYR A 69 12.35 -13.75 -1.09
CA TYR A 69 11.05 -13.30 -1.58
C TYR A 69 9.96 -13.42 -0.51
N ARG A 70 8.93 -12.57 -0.61
CA ARG A 70 7.76 -12.65 0.28
C ARG A 70 7.12 -14.04 0.22
N GLN A 71 6.75 -14.56 1.38
CA GLN A 71 6.02 -15.81 1.46
C GLN A 71 4.62 -15.65 0.88
N PHE A 72 3.94 -14.55 1.22
CA PHE A 72 2.59 -14.28 0.76
C PHE A 72 2.60 -13.45 -0.52
N ASN A 73 2.15 -14.04 -1.62
CA ASN A 73 1.93 -13.38 -2.89
C ASN A 73 0.44 -13.14 -3.17
N THR A 74 -0.43 -13.63 -2.29
CA THR A 74 -1.88 -13.42 -2.33
C THR A 74 -2.38 -13.17 -0.92
N ALA A 75 -3.19 -12.12 -0.74
CA ALA A 75 -3.85 -11.81 0.52
C ALA A 75 -5.33 -11.53 0.26
N TYR A 76 -6.21 -12.20 1.02
CA TYR A 76 -7.65 -11.91 1.06
C TYR A 76 -7.96 -11.17 2.35
N ILE A 77 -8.50 -9.94 2.22
CA ILE A 77 -8.76 -9.05 3.36
C ILE A 77 -10.23 -8.66 3.33
N GLU A 78 -11.01 -9.20 4.26
CA GLU A 78 -12.41 -8.87 4.43
C GLU A 78 -12.61 -7.97 5.65
N ILE A 79 -13.17 -6.79 5.41
CA ILE A 79 -13.35 -5.76 6.45
C ILE A 79 -14.72 -5.10 6.25
N PRO A 80 -15.46 -4.81 7.32
CA PRO A 80 -16.74 -4.09 7.25
C PRO A 80 -16.63 -2.73 6.56
N LYS A 81 -17.76 -2.20 6.11
CA LYS A 81 -17.83 -0.83 5.55
C LYS A 81 -17.35 0.20 6.58
N LYS A 82 -16.76 1.31 6.11
CA LYS A 82 -16.29 2.45 6.91
C LYS A 82 -15.11 2.15 7.86
N GLN A 83 -14.34 1.09 7.61
CA GLN A 83 -13.15 0.71 8.39
C GLN A 83 -11.83 1.04 7.67
N GLY A 84 -11.81 2.03 6.77
CA GLY A 84 -10.57 2.50 6.15
C GLY A 84 -9.97 1.62 5.04
N LYS A 85 -10.76 0.69 4.45
CA LYS A 85 -10.26 -0.22 3.39
C LYS A 85 -9.56 0.49 2.26
N SER A 86 -10.19 1.53 1.72
CA SER A 86 -9.67 2.25 0.54
C SER A 86 -8.38 3.01 0.86
N GLU A 87 -8.24 3.54 2.08
CA GLU A 87 -7.01 4.20 2.51
C GLU A 87 -5.88 3.18 2.70
N LEU A 88 -6.16 2.03 3.33
CA LEU A 88 -5.16 0.96 3.47
C LEU A 88 -4.73 0.43 2.11
N ALA A 89 -5.67 0.16 1.20
CA ALA A 89 -5.37 -0.31 -0.16
C ALA A 89 -4.54 0.72 -0.95
N ALA A 90 -4.88 2.01 -0.83
CA ALA A 90 -4.13 3.09 -1.47
C ALA A 90 -2.70 3.20 -0.91
N ALA A 91 -2.53 3.08 0.40
CA ALA A 91 -1.22 3.12 1.05
C ALA A 91 -0.35 1.92 0.63
N VAL A 92 -0.92 0.71 0.53
CA VAL A 92 -0.24 -0.48 0.00
C VAL A 92 0.16 -0.28 -1.46
N ALA A 93 -0.74 0.24 -2.31
CA ALA A 93 -0.43 0.53 -3.70
C ALA A 93 0.74 1.53 -3.85
N LEU A 94 0.76 2.58 -3.02
CA LEU A 94 1.85 3.55 -3.00
C LEU A 94 3.17 2.93 -2.50
N TYR A 95 3.13 2.05 -1.50
CA TYR A 95 4.32 1.33 -1.05
C TYR A 95 4.90 0.47 -2.17
N LEU A 96 4.08 -0.36 -2.81
CA LEU A 96 4.48 -1.19 -3.95
C LEU A 96 5.04 -0.37 -5.12
N LEU A 97 4.47 0.81 -5.35
CA LEU A 97 4.90 1.72 -6.43
C LEU A 97 6.27 2.37 -6.15
N CYS A 98 6.52 2.77 -4.90
CA CYS A 98 7.61 3.69 -4.58
C CYS A 98 8.76 3.06 -3.80
N ALA A 99 8.52 1.99 -3.04
CA ALA A 99 9.43 1.56 -1.97
C ALA A 99 9.61 0.04 -1.85
N ASP A 100 9.02 -0.75 -2.72
CA ASP A 100 9.10 -2.22 -2.68
C ASP A 100 10.37 -2.77 -3.39
N PHE A 101 11.32 -1.90 -3.73
CA PHE A 101 12.59 -2.24 -4.36
C PHE A 101 12.50 -2.92 -5.74
N GLU A 102 11.33 -2.85 -6.41
CA GLU A 102 11.12 -3.37 -7.77
C GLU A 102 11.17 -2.23 -8.79
N PRO A 103 12.28 -2.05 -9.53
CA PRO A 103 12.35 -1.06 -10.59
C PRO A 103 11.40 -1.40 -11.74
N GLY A 104 10.66 -0.40 -12.23
CA GLY A 104 9.70 -0.61 -13.31
C GLY A 104 8.45 -1.39 -12.88
N ALA A 105 8.14 -1.44 -11.58
CA ALA A 105 6.96 -2.15 -11.07
C ALA A 105 5.67 -1.66 -11.72
N GLU A 106 4.79 -2.60 -12.03
CA GLU A 106 3.44 -2.33 -12.52
C GLU A 106 2.41 -2.70 -11.45
N VAL A 107 1.77 -1.70 -10.87
CA VAL A 107 0.73 -1.85 -9.84
C VAL A 107 -0.63 -1.61 -10.48
N TYR A 108 -1.55 -2.53 -10.30
CA TYR A 108 -2.90 -2.42 -10.85
C TYR A 108 -3.95 -2.47 -9.76
N GLY A 109 -4.82 -1.45 -9.73
CA GLY A 109 -6.04 -1.45 -8.93
C GLY A 109 -7.22 -1.85 -9.81
N CYS A 110 -7.78 -3.04 -9.57
CA CYS A 110 -8.89 -3.57 -10.37
C CYS A 110 -10.17 -3.60 -9.55
N ALA A 111 -11.30 -3.27 -10.17
CA ALA A 111 -12.63 -3.40 -9.59
C ALA A 111 -13.66 -3.78 -10.66
N ALA A 112 -14.86 -4.20 -10.22
CA ALA A 112 -15.94 -4.61 -11.11
C ALA A 112 -16.41 -3.50 -12.02
N ASP A 113 -16.43 -2.26 -11.53
CA ASP A 113 -16.81 -1.08 -12.31
C ASP A 113 -15.77 0.05 -12.20
N LYS A 114 -15.88 1.04 -13.09
CA LYS A 114 -14.96 2.19 -13.19
C LYS A 114 -14.97 3.07 -11.95
N ASP A 115 -16.13 3.25 -11.33
CA ASP A 115 -16.24 4.12 -10.15
C ASP A 115 -15.60 3.49 -8.93
N GLN A 116 -15.70 2.18 -8.76
CA GLN A 116 -15.02 1.46 -7.67
C GLN A 116 -13.50 1.41 -7.87
N ALA A 117 -13.02 1.13 -9.09
CA ALA A 117 -11.58 1.17 -9.39
C ALA A 117 -10.98 2.56 -9.12
N ARG A 118 -11.77 3.60 -9.42
CA ARG A 118 -11.41 5.01 -9.21
C ARG A 118 -11.25 5.36 -7.73
N ILE A 119 -12.05 4.78 -6.83
CA ILE A 119 -12.04 5.16 -5.40
C ILE A 119 -10.64 5.01 -4.78
N VAL A 120 -10.00 3.87 -4.97
CA VAL A 120 -8.66 3.62 -4.40
C VAL A 120 -7.60 4.50 -5.07
N PHE A 121 -7.70 4.68 -6.39
CA PHE A 121 -6.80 5.56 -7.14
C PHE A 121 -6.90 7.01 -6.67
N ASP A 122 -8.11 7.56 -6.52
CA ASP A 122 -8.31 8.94 -6.10
C ASP A 122 -7.82 9.17 -4.66
N VAL A 123 -7.95 8.18 -3.77
CA VAL A 123 -7.36 8.22 -2.42
C VAL A 123 -5.83 8.24 -2.49
N ALA A 124 -5.22 7.36 -3.29
CA ALA A 124 -3.76 7.35 -3.48
C ALA A 124 -3.26 8.67 -4.09
N LEU A 125 -3.98 9.21 -5.07
CA LEU A 125 -3.68 10.49 -5.70
C LEU A 125 -3.68 11.64 -4.68
N GLU A 126 -4.68 11.65 -3.78
CA GLU A 126 -4.77 12.67 -2.74
C GLU A 126 -3.65 12.54 -1.71
N MET A 127 -3.28 11.32 -1.31
CA MET A 127 -2.10 11.08 -0.45
C MET A 127 -0.82 11.62 -1.09
N VAL A 128 -0.61 11.37 -2.39
CA VAL A 128 0.55 11.88 -3.12
C VAL A 128 0.55 13.41 -3.17
N ARG A 129 -0.59 14.04 -3.45
CA ARG A 129 -0.70 15.51 -3.51
C ARG A 129 -0.35 16.19 -2.20
N ARG A 130 -0.65 15.56 -1.08
CA ARG A 130 -0.41 16.06 0.27
C ARG A 130 1.00 15.75 0.80
N SER A 131 1.71 14.83 0.17
CA SER A 131 3.09 14.49 0.51
C SER A 131 4.08 15.20 -0.43
N PRO A 132 4.76 16.27 0.00
CA PRO A 132 5.70 16.99 -0.87
C PRO A 132 6.79 16.10 -1.45
N LEU A 133 7.25 15.12 -0.66
CA LEU A 133 8.31 14.19 -1.06
C LEU A 133 7.85 13.23 -2.17
N LEU A 134 6.60 12.75 -2.11
CA LEU A 134 6.04 11.89 -3.16
C LEU A 134 5.67 12.73 -4.39
N LYS A 135 4.98 13.87 -4.18
CA LYS A 135 4.52 14.74 -5.27
C LYS A 135 5.65 15.13 -6.22
N ASN A 136 6.81 15.49 -5.68
CA ASN A 136 7.96 15.92 -6.48
C ASN A 136 8.62 14.79 -7.30
N LYS A 137 8.29 13.54 -6.99
CA LYS A 137 8.83 12.34 -7.66
C LYS A 137 7.82 11.62 -8.54
N MET A 138 6.61 12.17 -8.67
CA MET A 138 5.50 11.54 -9.39
C MET A 138 5.12 12.34 -10.63
N THR A 139 4.84 11.61 -11.71
CA THR A 139 4.09 12.12 -12.86
C THR A 139 2.68 11.56 -12.79
N ILE A 140 1.67 12.45 -12.81
CA ILE A 140 0.27 12.09 -12.61
C ILE A 140 -0.52 12.39 -13.89
N GLN A 141 -1.18 11.37 -14.43
CA GLN A 141 -2.10 11.46 -15.56
C GLN A 141 -3.51 11.12 -15.06
N ALA A 142 -4.16 12.08 -14.39
CA ALA A 142 -5.42 11.87 -13.69
C ALA A 142 -6.56 11.40 -14.61
N SER A 143 -6.62 11.88 -15.85
CA SER A 143 -7.61 11.45 -16.85
C SER A 143 -7.46 9.97 -17.24
N GLN A 144 -6.24 9.48 -17.27
CA GLN A 144 -5.91 8.08 -17.58
C GLN A 144 -5.86 7.19 -16.34
N LYS A 145 -6.13 7.75 -15.14
CA LYS A 145 -5.99 7.04 -13.85
C LYS A 145 -4.65 6.33 -13.71
N THR A 146 -3.58 7.04 -14.05
CA THR A 146 -2.22 6.54 -14.02
C THR A 146 -1.31 7.47 -13.21
N MET A 147 -0.45 6.91 -12.39
CA MET A 147 0.65 7.58 -11.69
C MET A 147 1.95 6.87 -12.01
N THR A 148 3.02 7.62 -12.29
CA THR A 148 4.37 7.08 -12.53
C THR A 148 5.31 7.60 -11.47
N TYR A 149 6.02 6.72 -10.79
CA TYR A 149 7.10 7.07 -9.88
C TYR A 149 8.39 7.21 -10.68
N ASN A 150 8.81 8.46 -10.93
CA ASN A 150 9.89 8.79 -11.87
C ASN A 150 11.24 8.15 -11.54
N PRO A 151 11.67 8.00 -10.25
CA PRO A 151 12.97 7.42 -9.93
C PRO A 151 13.19 5.99 -10.42
N THR A 152 12.13 5.20 -10.51
CA THR A 152 12.20 3.77 -10.91
C THR A 152 11.44 3.48 -12.20
N GLY A 153 10.67 4.44 -12.72
CA GLY A 153 9.76 4.23 -13.85
C GLY A 153 8.53 3.37 -13.53
N SER A 154 8.31 3.05 -12.26
CA SER A 154 7.18 2.24 -11.81
C SER A 154 5.85 2.93 -12.04
N LYS A 155 4.79 2.17 -12.34
CA LYS A 155 3.47 2.71 -12.70
C LYS A 155 2.36 2.11 -11.85
N TYR A 156 1.42 2.95 -11.43
CA TYR A 156 0.15 2.52 -10.85
C TYR A 156 -0.99 2.93 -11.77
N LYS A 157 -1.86 1.99 -12.13
CA LYS A 157 -3.00 2.22 -13.00
C LYS A 157 -4.28 1.60 -12.43
N ALA A 158 -5.37 2.37 -12.42
CA ALA A 158 -6.69 1.84 -12.12
C ALA A 158 -7.34 1.26 -13.38
N LEU A 159 -7.80 0.01 -13.28
CA LEU A 159 -8.49 -0.72 -14.33
C LEU A 159 -9.91 -1.08 -13.89
N SER A 160 -10.84 -1.12 -14.84
CA SER A 160 -12.18 -1.66 -14.64
C SER A 160 -12.42 -2.87 -15.53
N ALA A 161 -13.28 -3.76 -15.08
CA ALA A 161 -13.69 -4.93 -15.86
C ALA A 161 -14.74 -4.58 -16.95
N ASP A 162 -15.20 -3.32 -17.03
CA ASP A 162 -16.10 -2.91 -18.09
C ASP A 162 -15.40 -3.07 -19.45
N VAL A 163 -15.73 -4.13 -20.13
CA VAL A 163 -15.45 -4.30 -21.56
C VAL A 163 -16.43 -3.39 -22.30
N ALA A 164 -15.90 -2.48 -23.10
CA ALA A 164 -16.71 -1.66 -23.99
C ALA A 164 -17.42 -2.52 -25.02
#